data_c32194cd4531ee1df4916e1eb91a0645
#
_entry.id   c32194cd4531ee1df4916e1eb91a0645
#
_cell.length_a   1.000
_cell.length_b   1.000
_cell.length_c   1.000
_cell.angle_alpha   90.00
_cell.angle_beta   90.00
_cell.angle_gamma   90.00
#
_symmetry.space_group_name_H-M   'P 1'
#
loop_
_entity.id
_entity.type
_entity.pdbx_description
1 polymer ?
#
loop_
_entity_poly.entity_id
_entity_poly.type
_entity_poly.pdbx_seq_one_letter_code
_entity_poly.pdbx_strand_id
1 'polypeptide(L)'
;TDGLIPGESLFGEIFDERRTIVPIERIPRVMVLSVLAAEDADFYFHEGFDYRGILRAVLIDAPSGRPTGASTITQQVVKLLLLSPERTLSRKIRELILSRRLEQELSKDEILYLYLNHINFGSGRYGVQEAARYYFGKDVDQLTLAEASYIAGIPQSPSRLDPYRNPEAAKKRQAYVLRQLEEKRETHWPDLSLEEIQAAR
;
A
#
# COMPACT_ATOMS: atom_id res chain seq x y z
N THR A 1 12.31 13.28 -33.52
CA THR A 1 10.87 13.53 -33.73
C THR A 1 10.10 12.49 -32.96
N ASP A 2 9.91 12.77 -31.69
CA ASP A 2 9.26 11.89 -30.73
C ASP A 2 7.74 12.02 -30.92
N GLY A 3 7.13 10.92 -31.36
CA GLY A 3 5.70 10.82 -31.56
C GLY A 3 4.93 10.66 -30.23
N LEU A 4 4.84 11.72 -29.48
CA LEU A 4 3.86 11.83 -28.39
C LEU A 4 2.50 12.11 -29.01
N ILE A 5 1.52 11.25 -28.75
CA ILE A 5 0.13 11.46 -29.15
C ILE A 5 -0.37 12.71 -28.40
N PRO A 6 -0.87 13.76 -29.09
CA PRO A 6 -1.19 15.06 -28.46
C PRO A 6 -2.26 15.03 -27.34
N GLY A 7 -2.89 13.88 -27.08
CA GLY A 7 -3.89 13.72 -26.03
C GLY A 7 -3.35 13.25 -24.68
N GLU A 8 -2.22 12.52 -24.62
CA GLU A 8 -1.72 11.96 -23.37
C GLU A 8 -1.08 12.99 -22.43
N SER A 9 -0.42 13.99 -22.99
CA SER A 9 0.18 15.07 -22.17
C SER A 9 -0.89 16.01 -21.58
N LEU A 10 -1.98 16.26 -22.29
CA LEU A 10 -3.05 17.15 -21.83
C LEU A 10 -3.87 16.52 -20.68
N PHE A 11 -4.13 15.21 -20.73
CA PHE A 11 -4.81 14.50 -19.64
C PHE A 11 -3.95 14.40 -18.38
N GLY A 12 -2.65 14.19 -18.50
CA GLY A 12 -1.72 14.18 -17.36
C GLY A 12 -1.62 15.55 -16.68
N GLU A 13 -1.65 16.64 -17.44
CA GLU A 13 -1.63 18.01 -16.89
C GLU A 13 -2.96 18.41 -16.21
N ILE A 14 -4.11 17.96 -16.74
CA ILE A 14 -5.43 18.30 -16.18
C ILE A 14 -5.67 17.59 -14.85
N PHE A 15 -5.17 16.36 -14.66
CA PHE A 15 -5.41 15.57 -13.43
C PHE A 15 -4.20 15.51 -12.51
N ASP A 16 -3.04 16.08 -12.88
CA ASP A 16 -1.76 16.02 -12.15
C ASP A 16 -1.43 14.60 -11.60
N GLU A 17 -1.84 13.57 -12.37
CA GLU A 17 -1.54 12.18 -12.08
C GLU A 17 -0.12 11.85 -12.53
N ARG A 18 0.76 11.53 -11.56
CA ARG A 18 2.14 11.16 -11.85
C ARG A 18 2.41 9.74 -11.41
N ARG A 19 3.11 9.01 -12.29
CA ARG A 19 3.54 7.64 -12.05
C ARG A 19 4.91 7.40 -12.68
N THR A 20 5.85 6.94 -11.88
CA THR A 20 7.14 6.44 -12.32
C THR A 20 7.30 5.02 -11.85
N ILE A 21 7.40 4.08 -12.78
CA ILE A 21 7.58 2.66 -12.49
C ILE A 21 9.04 2.40 -12.14
N VAL A 22 9.27 1.69 -11.05
CA VAL A 22 10.60 1.26 -10.62
C VAL A 22 10.63 -0.24 -10.41
N PRO A 23 11.74 -0.93 -10.77
CA PRO A 23 11.89 -2.35 -10.52
C PRO A 23 11.88 -2.64 -9.01
N ILE A 24 11.45 -3.85 -8.64
CA ILE A 24 11.26 -4.22 -7.22
C ILE A 24 12.57 -4.16 -6.45
N GLU A 25 13.68 -4.44 -7.08
CA GLU A 25 15.04 -4.43 -6.52
C GLU A 25 15.50 -3.01 -6.11
N ARG A 26 14.90 -1.96 -6.68
CA ARG A 26 15.17 -0.58 -6.30
C ARG A 26 14.30 -0.09 -5.14
N ILE A 27 13.26 -0.82 -4.79
CA ILE A 27 12.40 -0.46 -3.66
C ILE A 27 13.07 -0.97 -2.38
N PRO A 28 13.49 -0.07 -1.47
CA PRO A 28 14.23 -0.48 -0.29
C PRO A 28 13.36 -1.36 0.63
N ARG A 29 14.00 -2.31 1.30
CA ARG A 29 13.32 -3.23 2.20
C ARG A 29 12.46 -2.54 3.25
N VAL A 30 12.91 -1.41 3.79
CA VAL A 30 12.14 -0.62 4.76
C VAL A 30 10.80 -0.15 4.21
N MET A 31 10.70 0.15 2.89
CA MET A 31 9.44 0.50 2.24
C MET A 31 8.52 -0.70 2.09
N VAL A 32 9.06 -1.84 1.67
CA VAL A 32 8.32 -3.11 1.56
C VAL A 32 7.74 -3.49 2.92
N LEU A 33 8.56 -3.56 3.97
CA LEU A 33 8.13 -3.93 5.32
C LEU A 33 7.08 -2.96 5.87
N SER A 34 7.25 -1.66 5.62
CA SER A 34 6.29 -0.65 6.07
C SER A 34 4.92 -0.83 5.41
N VAL A 35 4.88 -1.14 4.10
CA VAL A 35 3.63 -1.41 3.39
C VAL A 35 2.97 -2.71 3.87
N LEU A 36 3.74 -3.77 4.05
CA LEU A 36 3.23 -5.03 4.60
C LEU A 36 2.64 -4.81 6.00
N ALA A 37 3.34 -4.11 6.87
CA ALA A 37 2.86 -3.81 8.23
C ALA A 37 1.61 -2.91 8.24
N ALA A 38 1.50 -1.99 7.27
CA ALA A 38 0.38 -1.07 7.16
C ALA A 38 -0.90 -1.73 6.65
N GLU A 39 -0.78 -2.62 5.67
CA GLU A 39 -1.89 -3.11 4.84
C GLU A 39 -2.14 -4.61 4.96
N ASP A 40 -1.09 -5.44 5.06
CA ASP A 40 -1.22 -6.89 4.96
C ASP A 40 0.03 -7.62 5.49
N ALA A 41 0.19 -7.67 6.80
CA ALA A 41 1.39 -8.27 7.38
C ALA A 41 1.53 -9.79 7.10
N ASP A 42 0.41 -10.45 6.90
CA ASP A 42 0.35 -11.88 6.57
C ASP A 42 0.40 -12.16 5.04
N PHE A 43 0.75 -11.16 4.22
CA PHE A 43 0.73 -11.24 2.75
C PHE A 43 1.39 -12.49 2.18
N TYR A 44 2.56 -12.87 2.69
CA TYR A 44 3.30 -14.06 2.23
C TYR A 44 2.72 -15.39 2.74
N PHE A 45 1.75 -15.36 3.66
CA PHE A 45 1.21 -16.56 4.32
C PHE A 45 -0.20 -16.97 3.85
N HIS A 46 -0.86 -16.14 3.03
CA HIS A 46 -2.18 -16.46 2.48
C HIS A 46 -2.17 -16.51 0.95
N GLU A 47 -3.26 -17.00 0.35
CA GLU A 47 -3.42 -17.17 -1.09
C GLU A 47 -4.55 -16.27 -1.63
N GLY A 48 -4.29 -14.96 -1.65
CA GLY A 48 -5.18 -13.93 -2.23
C GLY A 48 -6.14 -13.29 -1.24
N PHE A 49 -6.53 -13.97 -0.17
CA PHE A 49 -7.35 -13.40 0.90
C PHE A 49 -7.04 -14.05 2.25
N ASP A 50 -7.14 -13.25 3.30
CA ASP A 50 -6.91 -13.68 4.68
C ASP A 50 -8.23 -14.11 5.35
N TYR A 51 -8.47 -15.43 5.44
CA TYR A 51 -9.64 -16.00 6.12
C TYR A 51 -9.71 -15.62 7.60
N ARG A 52 -8.56 -15.57 8.28
CA ARG A 52 -8.50 -15.24 9.72
C ARG A 52 -8.81 -13.78 9.94
N GLY A 53 -8.29 -12.91 9.09
CA GLY A 53 -8.59 -11.49 9.10
C GLY A 53 -10.06 -11.20 8.80
N ILE A 54 -10.65 -11.89 7.81
CA ILE A 54 -12.09 -11.78 7.50
C ILE A 54 -12.94 -12.24 8.69
N LEU A 55 -12.62 -13.39 9.30
CA LEU A 55 -13.35 -13.91 10.45
C LEU A 55 -13.25 -12.97 11.65
N ARG A 56 -12.05 -12.45 11.93
CA ARG A 56 -11.82 -11.45 12.99
C ARG A 56 -12.62 -10.18 12.72
N ALA A 57 -12.61 -9.69 11.47
CA ALA A 57 -13.34 -8.51 11.05
C ALA A 57 -14.84 -8.64 11.31
N VAL A 58 -15.41 -9.79 11.02
CA VAL A 58 -16.85 -10.06 11.21
C VAL A 58 -17.21 -10.27 12.67
N LEU A 59 -16.43 -11.05 13.42
CA LEU A 59 -16.80 -11.48 14.77
C LEU A 59 -16.37 -10.50 15.86
N ILE A 60 -15.27 -9.79 15.68
CA ILE A 60 -14.65 -8.97 16.73
C ILE A 60 -14.73 -7.49 16.40
N ASP A 61 -14.32 -7.11 15.20
CA ASP A 61 -14.17 -5.70 14.87
C ASP A 61 -15.50 -5.04 14.51
N ALA A 62 -16.37 -5.71 13.74
CA ALA A 62 -17.68 -5.16 13.36
C ALA A 62 -18.58 -4.88 14.59
N PRO A 63 -18.72 -5.78 15.56
CA PRO A 63 -19.49 -5.50 16.78
C PRO A 63 -18.89 -4.39 17.65
N SER A 64 -17.56 -4.18 17.59
CA SER A 64 -16.87 -3.15 18.37
C SER A 64 -16.84 -1.77 17.70
N GLY A 65 -17.41 -1.63 16.48
CA GLY A 65 -17.39 -0.39 15.70
C GLY A 65 -16.00 0.01 15.19
N ARG A 66 -15.04 -0.91 15.23
CA ARG A 66 -13.68 -0.65 14.72
C ARG A 66 -13.66 -0.77 13.20
N PRO A 67 -12.98 0.16 12.49
CA PRO A 67 -12.82 0.04 11.04
C PRO A 67 -11.97 -1.18 10.71
N THR A 68 -12.54 -2.10 9.94
CA THR A 68 -11.89 -3.34 9.52
C THR A 68 -11.06 -3.11 8.26
N GLY A 69 -9.75 -3.22 8.36
CA GLY A 69 -8.84 -3.29 7.22
C GLY A 69 -8.64 -4.74 6.77
N ALA A 70 -9.72 -5.39 6.32
CA ALA A 70 -9.69 -6.83 6.00
C ALA A 70 -9.37 -7.15 4.53
N SER A 71 -9.03 -6.16 3.69
CA SER A 71 -8.65 -6.38 2.29
C SER A 71 -7.14 -6.57 2.17
N THR A 72 -6.72 -7.66 1.53
CA THR A 72 -5.31 -7.97 1.27
C THR A 72 -4.71 -7.09 0.17
N ILE A 73 -3.38 -7.06 0.08
CA ILE A 73 -2.65 -6.40 -1.02
C ILE A 73 -3.12 -6.95 -2.37
N THR A 74 -3.27 -8.26 -2.51
CA THR A 74 -3.76 -8.90 -3.74
C THR A 74 -5.16 -8.42 -4.13
N GLN A 75 -6.08 -8.30 -3.17
CA GLN A 75 -7.40 -7.73 -3.41
C GLN A 75 -7.35 -6.27 -3.84
N GLN A 76 -6.42 -5.50 -3.28
CA GLN A 76 -6.23 -4.11 -3.67
C GLN A 76 -5.69 -3.98 -5.10
N VAL A 77 -4.74 -4.84 -5.51
CA VAL A 77 -4.24 -4.92 -6.90
C VAL A 77 -5.37 -5.27 -7.86
N VAL A 78 -6.15 -6.30 -7.57
CA VAL A 78 -7.30 -6.71 -8.38
C VAL A 78 -8.31 -5.57 -8.51
N LYS A 79 -8.65 -4.92 -7.41
CA LYS A 79 -9.56 -3.76 -7.42
C LYS A 79 -9.03 -2.61 -8.25
N LEU A 80 -7.74 -2.35 -8.19
CA LEU A 80 -7.10 -1.23 -8.85
C LEU A 80 -6.97 -1.43 -10.36
N LEU A 81 -6.58 -2.65 -10.78
CA LEU A 81 -6.20 -2.92 -12.18
C LEU A 81 -7.29 -3.63 -13.00
N LEU A 82 -8.20 -4.37 -12.35
CA LEU A 82 -9.10 -5.29 -13.05
C LEU A 82 -10.60 -5.02 -12.81
N LEU A 83 -10.96 -4.16 -11.85
CA LEU A 83 -12.36 -3.95 -11.50
C LEU A 83 -12.81 -2.50 -11.66
N SER A 84 -14.08 -2.32 -12.02
CA SER A 84 -14.74 -1.02 -12.02
C SER A 84 -14.92 -0.45 -10.60
N PRO A 85 -15.04 0.88 -10.43
CA PRO A 85 -15.14 1.53 -9.12
C PRO A 85 -16.47 1.29 -8.38
N GLU A 86 -17.42 0.57 -8.98
CA GLU A 86 -18.71 0.24 -8.38
C GLU A 86 -18.59 -0.49 -7.03
N ARG A 87 -19.47 -0.18 -6.08
CA ARG A 87 -19.48 -0.80 -4.76
C ARG A 87 -20.66 -1.75 -4.62
N THR A 88 -20.58 -2.94 -5.24
CA THR A 88 -21.61 -3.97 -5.19
C THR A 88 -21.10 -5.25 -4.53
N LEU A 89 -22.00 -6.06 -3.99
CA LEU A 89 -21.63 -7.36 -3.44
C LEU A 89 -21.06 -8.27 -4.53
N SER A 90 -21.64 -8.24 -5.73
CA SER A 90 -21.16 -9.02 -6.87
C SER A 90 -19.73 -8.66 -7.25
N ARG A 91 -19.38 -7.36 -7.19
CA ARG A 91 -18.00 -6.91 -7.39
C ARG A 91 -17.06 -7.48 -6.30
N LYS A 92 -17.49 -7.51 -5.03
CA LYS A 92 -16.66 -8.08 -3.96
C LYS A 92 -16.43 -9.57 -4.13
N ILE A 93 -17.42 -10.32 -4.61
CA ILE A 93 -17.25 -11.75 -4.95
C ILE A 93 -16.26 -11.92 -6.11
N ARG A 94 -16.38 -11.10 -7.16
CA ARG A 94 -15.42 -11.12 -8.29
C ARG A 94 -13.99 -10.79 -7.82
N GLU A 95 -13.84 -9.82 -6.93
CA GLU A 95 -12.55 -9.45 -6.33
C GLU A 95 -11.91 -10.66 -5.62
N LEU A 96 -12.66 -11.41 -4.83
CA LEU A 96 -12.17 -12.62 -4.16
C LEU A 96 -11.70 -13.69 -5.17
N ILE A 97 -12.53 -13.98 -6.16
CA ILE A 97 -12.24 -15.00 -7.20
C ILE A 97 -11.00 -14.59 -8.01
N LEU A 98 -10.92 -13.32 -8.43
CA LEU A 98 -9.79 -12.82 -9.19
C LEU A 98 -8.51 -12.74 -8.36
N SER A 99 -8.60 -12.43 -7.07
CA SER A 99 -7.45 -12.44 -6.17
C SER A 99 -6.83 -13.84 -6.06
N ARG A 100 -7.68 -14.86 -5.92
CA ARG A 100 -7.20 -16.26 -5.91
C ARG A 100 -6.53 -16.65 -7.24
N ARG A 101 -7.12 -16.26 -8.37
CA ARG A 101 -6.55 -16.53 -9.70
C ARG A 101 -5.24 -15.79 -9.90
N LEU A 102 -5.17 -14.53 -9.50
CA LEU A 102 -3.95 -13.73 -9.62
C LEU A 102 -2.77 -14.38 -8.88
N GLU A 103 -3.01 -14.93 -7.69
CA GLU A 103 -1.98 -15.66 -6.92
C GLU A 103 -1.61 -17.04 -7.51
N GLN A 104 -2.39 -17.56 -8.42
CA GLN A 104 -2.03 -18.75 -9.18
C GLN A 104 -1.14 -18.45 -10.40
N GLU A 105 -1.25 -17.23 -10.93
CA GLU A 105 -0.55 -16.79 -12.14
C GLU A 105 0.72 -15.98 -11.84
N LEU A 106 0.73 -15.22 -10.74
CA LEU A 106 1.83 -14.34 -10.33
C LEU A 106 2.38 -14.74 -8.97
N SER A 107 3.68 -14.60 -8.81
CA SER A 107 4.35 -14.70 -7.53
C SER A 107 3.97 -13.55 -6.60
N LYS A 108 4.19 -13.73 -5.30
CA LYS A 108 3.99 -12.68 -4.29
C LYS A 108 4.77 -11.40 -4.61
N ASP A 109 6.00 -11.53 -5.06
CA ASP A 109 6.85 -10.38 -5.39
C ASP A 109 6.36 -9.64 -6.63
N GLU A 110 5.81 -10.34 -7.64
CA GLU A 110 5.17 -9.69 -8.79
C GLU A 110 3.89 -8.96 -8.40
N ILE A 111 3.06 -9.51 -7.51
CA ILE A 111 1.88 -8.85 -6.99
C ILE A 111 2.27 -7.62 -6.17
N LEU A 112 3.29 -7.74 -5.33
CA LEU A 112 3.81 -6.63 -4.53
C LEU A 112 4.40 -5.52 -5.42
N TYR A 113 5.12 -5.88 -6.47
CA TYR A 113 5.61 -4.96 -7.49
C TYR A 113 4.47 -4.16 -8.13
N LEU A 114 3.40 -4.84 -8.55
CA LEU A 114 2.22 -4.17 -9.09
C LEU A 114 1.60 -3.22 -8.06
N TYR A 115 1.45 -3.65 -6.82
CA TYR A 115 0.91 -2.81 -5.76
C TYR A 115 1.74 -1.54 -5.57
N LEU A 116 3.04 -1.70 -5.30
CA LEU A 116 3.95 -0.60 -4.98
C LEU A 116 4.08 0.43 -6.10
N ASN A 117 3.91 0.02 -7.35
CA ASN A 117 3.99 0.92 -8.50
C ASN A 117 2.66 1.55 -8.92
N HIS A 118 1.51 1.05 -8.43
CA HIS A 118 0.21 1.51 -8.94
C HIS A 118 -0.72 2.09 -7.86
N ILE A 119 -0.47 1.83 -6.57
CA ILE A 119 -1.35 2.33 -5.51
C ILE A 119 -1.29 3.86 -5.40
N ASN A 120 -2.41 4.46 -5.04
CA ASN A 120 -2.54 5.90 -4.82
C ASN A 120 -2.01 6.29 -3.44
N PHE A 121 -1.01 7.18 -3.42
CA PHE A 121 -0.43 7.76 -2.21
C PHE A 121 -0.92 9.19 -1.91
N GLY A 122 -2.03 9.61 -2.49
CA GLY A 122 -2.57 10.96 -2.30
C GLY A 122 -1.99 11.98 -3.28
N SER A 123 -2.61 13.16 -3.35
CA SER A 123 -2.18 14.29 -4.17
C SER A 123 -1.84 13.94 -5.64
N GLY A 124 -2.58 12.99 -6.26
CA GLY A 124 -2.33 12.53 -7.62
C GLY A 124 -1.05 11.70 -7.81
N ARG A 125 -0.42 11.23 -6.73
CA ARG A 125 0.83 10.45 -6.79
C ARG A 125 0.53 8.96 -6.75
N TYR A 126 0.86 8.28 -7.83
CA TYR A 126 0.70 6.85 -7.99
C TYR A 126 2.07 6.16 -7.97
N GLY A 127 2.20 5.14 -7.12
CA GLY A 127 3.44 4.40 -6.91
C GLY A 127 4.40 5.07 -5.92
N VAL A 128 5.25 4.22 -5.32
CA VAL A 128 6.18 4.61 -4.25
C VAL A 128 7.25 5.61 -4.68
N GLN A 129 7.67 5.57 -5.94
CA GLN A 129 8.68 6.50 -6.46
C GLN A 129 8.14 7.94 -6.48
N GLU A 130 6.93 8.14 -6.99
CA GLU A 130 6.31 9.46 -7.02
C GLU A 130 5.94 9.95 -5.61
N ALA A 131 5.53 9.04 -4.72
CA ALA A 131 5.31 9.38 -3.32
C ALA A 131 6.59 9.84 -2.62
N ALA A 132 7.71 9.13 -2.81
CA ALA A 132 9.01 9.50 -2.25
C ALA A 132 9.47 10.87 -2.72
N ARG A 133 9.37 11.13 -4.02
CA ARG A 133 9.72 12.43 -4.60
C ARG A 133 8.84 13.57 -4.11
N TYR A 134 7.54 13.33 -4.06
CA TYR A 134 6.58 14.37 -3.68
C TYR A 134 6.67 14.76 -2.21
N TYR A 135 6.74 13.77 -1.32
CA TYR A 135 6.72 14.02 0.13
C TYR A 135 8.09 14.33 0.72
N PHE A 136 9.16 13.80 0.14
CA PHE A 136 10.52 13.91 0.70
C PHE A 136 11.59 14.43 -0.26
N GLY A 137 11.26 14.64 -1.54
CA GLY A 137 12.23 15.12 -2.54
C GLY A 137 13.35 14.12 -2.84
N LYS A 138 13.12 12.81 -2.61
CA LYS A 138 14.11 11.73 -2.74
C LYS A 138 13.63 10.66 -3.71
N ASP A 139 14.56 9.92 -4.28
CA ASP A 139 14.23 8.65 -4.93
C ASP A 139 13.88 7.58 -3.88
N VAL A 140 13.08 6.59 -4.27
CA VAL A 140 12.54 5.57 -3.35
C VAL A 140 13.63 4.78 -2.62
N ASP A 141 14.76 4.52 -3.27
CA ASP A 141 15.93 3.81 -2.73
C ASP A 141 16.64 4.57 -1.60
N GLN A 142 16.35 5.85 -1.42
CA GLN A 142 16.93 6.71 -0.39
C GLN A 142 16.05 6.89 0.86
N LEU A 143 14.88 6.24 0.89
CA LEU A 143 13.95 6.37 2.00
C LEU A 143 14.49 5.70 3.27
N THR A 144 14.42 6.42 4.38
CA THR A 144 14.61 5.87 5.72
C THR A 144 13.36 5.13 6.19
N LEU A 145 13.45 4.34 7.27
CA LEU A 145 12.29 3.67 7.86
C LEU A 145 11.21 4.66 8.33
N ALA A 146 11.61 5.80 8.89
CA ALA A 146 10.69 6.87 9.28
C ALA A 146 9.87 7.38 8.09
N GLU A 147 10.54 7.69 6.98
CA GLU A 147 9.90 8.20 5.76
C GLU A 147 9.04 7.11 5.08
N ALA A 148 9.55 5.88 5.00
CA ALA A 148 8.84 4.74 4.43
C ALA A 148 7.55 4.41 5.21
N SER A 149 7.61 4.36 6.55
CA SER A 149 6.45 4.12 7.40
C SER A 149 5.41 5.23 7.31
N TYR A 150 5.85 6.47 7.08
CA TYR A 150 4.96 7.62 6.86
C TYR A 150 4.17 7.47 5.56
N ILE A 151 4.88 7.22 4.44
CA ILE A 151 4.26 6.99 3.12
C ILE A 151 3.34 5.77 3.17
N ALA A 152 3.79 4.65 3.74
CA ALA A 152 3.04 3.40 3.79
C ALA A 152 1.67 3.51 4.49
N GLY A 153 1.50 4.51 5.33
CA GLY A 153 0.22 4.78 5.99
C GLY A 153 -0.85 5.39 5.10
N ILE A 154 -0.47 6.06 4.00
CA ILE A 154 -1.37 6.90 3.19
C ILE A 154 -2.42 6.10 2.41
N PRO A 155 -2.12 4.93 1.78
CA PRO A 155 -3.06 4.21 0.92
C PRO A 155 -4.38 3.82 1.57
N GLN A 156 -4.44 3.68 2.88
CA GLN A 156 -5.67 3.39 3.62
C GLN A 156 -6.77 4.43 3.34
N SER A 157 -6.40 5.70 3.24
CA SER A 157 -7.32 6.81 2.96
C SER A 157 -6.55 8.01 2.40
N PRO A 158 -6.15 8.00 1.12
CA PRO A 158 -5.21 8.97 0.55
C PRO A 158 -5.60 10.44 0.75
N SER A 159 -6.90 10.76 0.66
CA SER A 159 -7.38 12.13 0.86
C SER A 159 -7.36 12.57 2.33
N ARG A 160 -7.58 11.65 3.28
CA ARG A 160 -7.62 11.94 4.72
C ARG A 160 -6.25 11.92 5.39
N LEU A 161 -5.35 11.11 4.83
CA LEU A 161 -4.01 10.87 5.38
C LEU A 161 -2.93 11.60 4.58
N ASP A 162 -3.34 12.52 3.71
CA ASP A 162 -2.42 13.39 3.00
C ASP A 162 -1.65 14.28 3.99
N PRO A 163 -0.31 14.15 4.04
CA PRO A 163 0.55 14.87 4.99
C PRO A 163 0.42 16.40 4.94
N TYR A 164 0.20 16.96 3.77
CA TYR A 164 0.06 18.41 3.61
C TYR A 164 -1.30 18.94 4.05
N ARG A 165 -2.34 18.08 4.02
CA ARG A 165 -3.71 18.46 4.43
C ARG A 165 -4.00 18.13 5.89
N ASN A 166 -3.50 16.98 6.36
CA ASN A 166 -3.80 16.45 7.69
C ASN A 166 -2.56 15.82 8.35
N PRO A 167 -1.53 16.62 8.70
CA PRO A 167 -0.26 16.11 9.22
C PRO A 167 -0.44 15.27 10.49
N GLU A 168 -1.35 15.65 11.38
CA GLU A 168 -1.61 14.91 12.63
C GLU A 168 -2.25 13.54 12.37
N ALA A 169 -3.14 13.42 11.38
CA ALA A 169 -3.71 12.14 11.01
C ALA A 169 -2.66 11.23 10.35
N ALA A 170 -1.79 11.79 9.51
CA ALA A 170 -0.69 11.10 8.89
C ALA A 170 0.32 10.58 9.93
N LYS A 171 0.71 11.40 10.92
CA LYS A 171 1.57 11.00 12.05
C LYS A 171 0.94 9.89 12.90
N LYS A 172 -0.34 9.99 13.22
CA LYS A 172 -1.06 8.91 13.91
C LYS A 172 -1.02 7.60 13.14
N ARG A 173 -1.16 7.68 11.82
CA ARG A 173 -1.11 6.48 10.96
C ARG A 173 0.31 5.93 10.88
N GLN A 174 1.34 6.76 10.77
CA GLN A 174 2.74 6.35 10.88
C GLN A 174 3.02 5.61 12.20
N ALA A 175 2.59 6.17 13.33
CA ALA A 175 2.75 5.54 14.63
C ALA A 175 2.07 4.15 14.70
N TYR A 176 0.93 3.98 14.01
CA TYR A 176 0.30 2.67 13.84
C TYR A 176 1.19 1.71 13.04
N VAL A 177 1.76 2.17 11.89
CA VAL A 177 2.64 1.33 11.06
C VAL A 177 3.87 0.87 11.85
N LEU A 178 4.55 1.80 12.53
CA LEU A 178 5.71 1.49 13.36
C LEU A 178 5.38 0.52 14.50
N ARG A 179 4.20 0.66 15.12
CA ARG A 179 3.74 -0.30 16.12
C ARG A 179 3.48 -1.69 15.52
N GLN A 180 2.89 -1.79 14.31
CA GLN A 180 2.70 -3.07 13.64
C GLN A 180 4.04 -3.73 13.27
N LEU A 181 5.03 -2.95 12.84
CA LEU A 181 6.39 -3.43 12.62
C LEU A 181 6.98 -4.02 13.92
N GLU A 182 6.85 -3.32 15.04
CA GLU A 182 7.34 -3.77 16.34
C GLU A 182 6.62 -5.03 16.84
N GLU A 183 5.28 -5.04 16.85
CA GLU A 183 4.46 -6.14 17.33
C GLU A 183 4.67 -7.44 16.55
N LYS A 184 4.91 -7.33 15.25
CA LYS A 184 5.07 -8.50 14.35
C LYS A 184 6.54 -8.82 14.05
N ARG A 185 7.48 -8.04 14.53
CA ARG A 185 8.91 -8.17 14.22
C ARG A 185 9.41 -9.60 14.37
N GLU A 186 9.20 -10.21 15.52
CA GLU A 186 9.77 -11.54 15.83
C GLU A 186 9.18 -12.66 14.99
N THR A 187 7.93 -12.53 14.55
CA THR A 187 7.23 -13.57 13.79
C THR A 187 7.33 -13.40 12.28
N HIS A 188 7.46 -12.16 11.80
CA HIS A 188 7.41 -11.85 10.37
C HIS A 188 8.72 -11.28 9.84
N TRP A 189 9.46 -10.51 10.66
CA TRP A 189 10.66 -9.76 10.24
C TRP A 189 11.75 -9.79 11.31
N PRO A 190 12.27 -10.97 11.72
CA PRO A 190 13.17 -11.12 12.85
C PRO A 190 14.52 -10.39 12.70
N ASP A 191 14.89 -10.06 11.49
CA ASP A 191 16.09 -9.31 11.14
C ASP A 191 15.90 -7.77 11.15
N LEU A 192 14.66 -7.26 11.31
CA LEU A 192 14.42 -5.84 11.54
C LEU A 192 14.75 -5.51 13.01
N SER A 193 15.67 -4.57 13.25
CA SER A 193 16.06 -4.23 14.60
C SER A 193 15.00 -3.40 15.34
N LEU A 194 14.87 -3.62 16.65
CA LEU A 194 14.00 -2.79 17.48
C LEU A 194 14.50 -1.35 17.56
N GLU A 195 15.81 -1.16 17.53
CA GLU A 195 16.47 0.14 17.57
C GLU A 195 16.13 0.98 16.34
N GLU A 196 16.12 0.37 15.13
CA GLU A 196 15.68 1.06 13.92
C GLU A 196 14.22 1.54 14.01
N ILE A 197 13.32 0.71 14.55
CA ILE A 197 11.91 1.08 14.72
C ILE A 197 11.79 2.23 15.73
N GLN A 198 12.54 2.19 16.82
CA GLN A 198 12.52 3.24 17.84
C GLN A 198 13.10 4.56 17.32
N ALA A 199 14.16 4.50 16.53
CA ALA A 199 14.76 5.68 15.90
C ALA A 199 13.85 6.33 14.84
N ALA A 200 12.90 5.58 14.28
CA ALA A 200 11.93 6.06 13.28
C ALA A 200 10.69 6.75 13.88
N ARG A 201 10.52 6.75 15.21
CA ARG A 201 9.40 7.40 15.93
C ARG A 201 9.63 8.89 16.14
#